data_012fe1ca42cf18b32fb01eeae1abb37c
#
_entry.id   012fe1ca42cf18b32fb01eeae1abb37c
#
_cell.length_a   1.000
_cell.length_b   1.000
_cell.length_c   1.000
_cell.angle_alpha   90.00
_cell.angle_beta   90.00
_cell.angle_gamma   90.00
#
_symmetry.space_group_name_H-M   'P 1'
#
loop_
_entity.id
_entity.type
_entity.pdbx_description
1 polymer ?
#
loop_
_entity_poly.entity_id
_entity_poly.type
_entity_poly.pdbx_seq_one_letter_code
_entity_poly.pdbx_strand_id
1 'polypeptide(L)'
;TVTYGIVSGVHRYQPPAGTILEYTDCIQTDASINPGNSGGPLFDAKGRLIGINGRGSFEKRGRVNVGVGYAISINQIKNFLGQLHSGRIVDHATLGATVTSDDKGRVIVNHILESSDAYRRGLNPDDEIISFAGRPITTPNHFKNVLGIYPKGWRVPLSFIHEGQRYDVHVRLAGVHRTDELLELLEGRRRGGPMPMPKPEEKPTPEKPTPEKPSSEKPSGEKAPAEKPASENPSPEKPAEGKPAAEKPSVEKPGEKTPTGKIQPMEKPASEKQPTTKPTPKPTAKPIPIPLPQPGQPPIPGMMPRAPAPMPEIVKKHFEAKRGYANYYFNKLHRDRVLKAWKEKFPVDGYAGDWTLRGKLDTGSEFELVLTNQGLSMKVGANQLRWTAGPDLSVLLEPQHSGGLFPALYLWRRLALLGAGRFGEVSYWGTAPILGRSGLADVLEGQYAGVEGRFYSDPAEGHLVLVEL
;
A
#
# COMPACT_ATOMS: atom_id res chain seq x y z
N THR A 1 20.67 8.63 21.78
CA THR A 1 20.81 7.30 22.42
C THR A 1 21.00 6.27 21.30
N VAL A 2 21.98 5.41 21.45
CA VAL A 2 22.19 4.24 20.58
C VAL A 2 21.71 3.02 21.34
N THR A 3 20.89 2.19 20.67
CA THR A 3 20.45 0.89 21.18
C THR A 3 20.84 -0.18 20.18
N TYR A 4 21.03 -1.41 20.66
CA TYR A 4 21.33 -2.56 19.81
C TYR A 4 20.44 -3.74 20.20
N GLY A 5 20.29 -4.68 19.26
CA GLY A 5 19.47 -5.86 19.40
C GLY A 5 19.54 -6.71 18.14
N ILE A 6 18.60 -7.63 18.01
CA ILE A 6 18.48 -8.51 16.84
C ILE A 6 17.15 -8.28 16.12
N VAL A 7 17.10 -8.66 14.86
CA VAL A 7 15.84 -8.72 14.10
C VAL A 7 15.07 -9.95 14.55
N SER A 8 13.98 -9.74 15.29
CA SER A 8 13.12 -10.79 15.85
C SER A 8 12.05 -11.27 14.86
N GLY A 9 11.81 -10.51 13.77
CA GLY A 9 10.86 -10.87 12.73
C GLY A 9 10.84 -9.87 11.60
N VAL A 10 10.34 -10.31 10.46
CA VAL A 10 10.09 -9.50 9.27
C VAL A 10 8.63 -9.66 8.83
N HIS A 11 8.18 -8.79 7.94
CA HIS A 11 6.82 -8.83 7.39
C HIS A 11 5.73 -8.77 8.48
N ARG A 12 5.95 -7.92 9.50
CA ARG A 12 4.99 -7.75 10.60
C ARG A 12 3.96 -6.67 10.27
N TYR A 13 2.69 -7.01 10.53
CA TYR A 13 1.57 -6.07 10.45
C TYR A 13 1.20 -5.59 11.84
N GLN A 14 1.03 -4.29 11.99
CA GLN A 14 0.55 -3.67 13.22
C GLN A 14 -0.68 -2.81 12.90
N PRO A 15 -1.85 -3.17 13.45
CA PRO A 15 -3.07 -2.40 13.22
C PRO A 15 -2.93 -0.99 13.80
N PRO A 16 -3.75 -0.04 13.32
CA PRO A 16 -3.80 1.29 13.86
C PRO A 16 -4.10 1.25 15.37
N ALA A 17 -3.35 2.01 16.15
CA ALA A 17 -3.61 2.15 17.58
C ALA A 17 -3.64 3.64 17.93
N GLY A 18 -4.85 4.22 17.91
CA GLY A 18 -5.06 5.64 18.19
C GLY A 18 -4.50 6.59 17.13
N THR A 19 -4.15 6.08 15.96
CA THR A 19 -3.72 6.84 14.78
C THR A 19 -4.38 6.24 13.54
N ILE A 20 -4.46 7.01 12.45
CA ILE A 20 -4.91 6.49 11.14
C ILE A 20 -3.84 5.68 10.43
N LEU A 21 -2.64 5.54 11.01
CA LEU A 21 -1.49 4.92 10.38
C LEU A 21 -1.43 3.44 10.73
N GLU A 22 -1.47 2.61 9.70
CA GLU A 22 -1.12 1.20 9.77
C GLU A 22 0.39 1.04 9.58
N TYR A 23 0.95 0.06 10.28
CA TYR A 23 2.35 -0.33 10.09
C TYR A 23 2.37 -1.68 9.39
N THR A 24 2.72 -1.68 8.11
CA THR A 24 2.75 -2.86 7.26
C THR A 24 4.19 -3.25 6.94
N ASP A 25 4.42 -4.53 6.72
CA ASP A 25 5.72 -5.11 6.30
C ASP A 25 6.90 -4.65 7.18
N CYS A 26 6.64 -4.47 8.49
CA CYS A 26 7.63 -3.95 9.41
C CYS A 26 8.71 -4.97 9.76
N ILE A 27 9.89 -4.44 10.08
CA ILE A 27 10.95 -5.16 10.78
C ILE A 27 10.65 -5.09 12.27
N GLN A 28 10.56 -6.25 12.93
CA GLN A 28 10.48 -6.38 14.38
C GLN A 28 11.88 -6.54 14.94
N THR A 29 12.20 -5.81 16.01
CA THR A 29 13.49 -5.89 16.72
C THR A 29 13.26 -5.86 18.23
N ASP A 30 14.15 -6.48 18.99
CA ASP A 30 14.22 -6.37 20.45
C ASP A 30 15.07 -5.17 20.92
N ALA A 31 15.77 -4.50 19.99
CA ALA A 31 16.43 -3.24 20.30
C ALA A 31 15.43 -2.24 20.91
N SER A 32 15.77 -1.63 22.02
CA SER A 32 14.85 -0.75 22.74
C SER A 32 14.50 0.49 21.91
N ILE A 33 13.25 0.57 21.46
CA ILE A 33 12.68 1.77 20.83
C ILE A 33 11.91 2.56 21.89
N ASN A 34 12.58 3.56 22.46
CA ASN A 34 12.02 4.45 23.48
C ASN A 34 11.56 5.78 22.88
N PRO A 35 10.73 6.57 23.57
CA PRO A 35 10.41 7.94 23.17
C PRO A 35 11.68 8.75 22.88
N GLY A 36 11.78 9.31 21.66
CA GLY A 36 12.96 9.99 21.14
C GLY A 36 13.76 9.17 20.11
N ASN A 37 13.58 7.87 20.02
CA ASN A 37 14.20 7.04 18.98
C ASN A 37 13.36 6.96 17.69
N SER A 38 12.06 7.24 17.78
CA SER A 38 11.14 7.23 16.61
C SER A 38 11.59 8.24 15.57
N GLY A 39 11.59 7.83 14.29
CA GLY A 39 12.15 8.59 13.17
C GLY A 39 13.65 8.40 12.99
N GLY A 40 14.36 7.81 13.95
CA GLY A 40 15.76 7.45 13.84
C GLY A 40 16.00 6.22 12.96
N PRO A 41 17.22 6.07 12.42
CA PRO A 41 17.55 4.97 11.53
C PRO A 41 17.72 3.64 12.29
N LEU A 42 17.39 2.54 11.61
CA LEU A 42 17.75 1.19 11.98
C LEU A 42 18.82 0.71 11.00
N PHE A 43 20.03 0.41 11.52
CA PHE A 43 21.15 -0.08 10.73
C PHE A 43 21.39 -1.56 10.98
N ASP A 44 21.88 -2.29 9.99
CA ASP A 44 22.44 -3.62 10.18
C ASP A 44 23.88 -3.56 10.69
N ALA A 45 24.47 -4.72 11.00
CA ALA A 45 25.86 -4.83 11.50
C ALA A 45 26.92 -4.34 10.49
N LYS A 46 26.56 -4.11 9.22
CA LYS A 46 27.45 -3.55 8.18
C LYS A 46 27.25 -2.04 7.99
N GLY A 47 26.45 -1.40 8.85
CA GLY A 47 26.12 0.02 8.77
C GLY A 47 25.14 0.39 7.62
N ARG A 48 24.46 -0.57 7.02
CA ARG A 48 23.45 -0.30 5.98
C ARG A 48 22.12 0.03 6.62
N LEU A 49 21.46 1.07 6.14
CA LEU A 49 20.11 1.44 6.57
C LEU A 49 19.11 0.35 6.12
N ILE A 50 18.45 -0.31 7.08
CA ILE A 50 17.45 -1.34 6.82
C ILE A 50 16.03 -0.89 7.16
N GLY A 51 15.87 0.19 7.95
CA GLY A 51 14.57 0.74 8.29
C GLY A 51 14.65 2.04 9.06
N ILE A 52 13.46 2.60 9.36
CA ILE A 52 13.27 3.78 10.21
C ILE A 52 12.41 3.37 11.40
N ASN A 53 12.88 3.65 12.61
CA ASN A 53 12.18 3.32 13.84
C ASN A 53 10.82 4.03 13.90
N GLY A 54 9.75 3.25 14.04
CA GLY A 54 8.40 3.80 14.05
C GLY A 54 7.72 3.67 15.41
N ARG A 55 7.56 2.46 15.91
CA ARG A 55 6.73 2.18 17.07
C ARG A 55 7.40 1.18 18.03
N GLY A 56 7.36 1.49 19.34
CA GLY A 56 7.65 0.53 20.40
C GLY A 56 6.36 0.00 21.03
N SER A 57 6.38 -1.23 21.51
CA SER A 57 5.34 -1.74 22.40
C SER A 57 5.67 -1.34 23.84
N PHE A 58 4.71 -0.71 24.50
CA PHE A 58 4.86 -0.23 25.87
C PHE A 58 3.80 -0.87 26.77
N GLU A 59 4.16 -1.27 27.96
CA GLU A 59 3.17 -1.59 28.98
C GLU A 59 2.34 -0.37 29.32
N LYS A 60 1.01 -0.57 29.44
CA LYS A 60 0.04 0.53 29.71
C LYS A 60 0.36 1.33 30.97
N ARG A 61 1.07 0.79 31.94
CA ARG A 61 1.32 1.39 33.27
C ARG A 61 2.68 2.06 33.47
N GLY A 62 3.69 1.81 32.62
CA GLY A 62 5.04 2.27 32.95
C GLY A 62 5.84 2.92 31.84
N ARG A 63 5.34 2.97 30.60
CA ARG A 63 6.12 3.39 29.40
C ARG A 63 7.45 2.62 29.27
N VAL A 64 7.52 1.41 29.84
CA VAL A 64 8.67 0.53 29.72
C VAL A 64 8.53 -0.22 28.41
N ASN A 65 9.59 -0.21 27.59
CA ASN A 65 9.66 -1.02 26.39
C ASN A 65 9.69 -2.50 26.80
N VAL A 66 8.75 -3.29 26.28
CA VAL A 66 8.64 -4.72 26.57
C VAL A 66 9.50 -5.59 25.63
N GLY A 67 10.54 -5.02 25.05
CA GLY A 67 11.46 -5.75 24.16
C GLY A 67 10.91 -5.97 22.75
N VAL A 68 9.90 -5.19 22.32
CA VAL A 68 9.34 -5.30 20.98
C VAL A 68 9.29 -3.92 20.35
N GLY A 69 10.09 -3.72 19.32
CA GLY A 69 10.12 -2.53 18.50
C GLY A 69 9.78 -2.84 17.03
N TYR A 70 9.22 -1.88 16.33
CA TYR A 70 8.89 -1.99 14.90
C TYR A 70 9.51 -0.83 14.13
N ALA A 71 10.18 -1.19 13.03
CA ALA A 71 10.72 -0.22 12.08
C ALA A 71 10.03 -0.39 10.72
N ILE A 72 9.76 0.73 10.04
CA ILE A 72 9.32 0.75 8.65
C ILE A 72 10.49 0.28 7.80
N SER A 73 10.28 -0.75 6.96
CA SER A 73 11.36 -1.32 6.16
C SER A 73 11.86 -0.35 5.10
N ILE A 74 13.15 -0.38 4.81
CA ILE A 74 13.74 0.43 3.73
C ILE A 74 13.13 0.10 2.36
N ASN A 75 12.66 -1.13 2.16
CA ASN A 75 12.01 -1.54 0.93
C ASN A 75 10.67 -0.82 0.73
N GLN A 76 9.87 -0.67 1.79
CA GLN A 76 8.66 0.15 1.76
C GLN A 76 9.00 1.62 1.49
N ILE A 77 9.99 2.17 2.20
CA ILE A 77 10.40 3.57 2.03
C ILE A 77 10.80 3.86 0.58
N LYS A 78 11.54 2.96 -0.07
CA LYS A 78 11.92 3.10 -1.49
C LYS A 78 10.73 3.21 -2.42
N ASN A 79 9.64 2.49 -2.17
CA ASN A 79 8.43 2.59 -2.97
C ASN A 79 7.77 3.97 -2.86
N PHE A 80 7.85 4.60 -1.69
CA PHE A 80 7.27 5.94 -1.44
C PHE A 80 8.23 7.09 -1.75
N LEU A 81 9.52 6.81 -2.00
CA LEU A 81 10.53 7.86 -2.09
C LEU A 81 10.25 8.88 -3.20
N GLY A 82 9.75 8.43 -4.35
CA GLY A 82 9.39 9.33 -5.44
C GLY A 82 8.27 10.29 -5.05
N GLN A 83 7.23 9.80 -4.37
CA GLN A 83 6.12 10.61 -3.88
C GLN A 83 6.57 11.57 -2.77
N LEU A 84 7.45 11.12 -1.86
CA LEU A 84 8.05 11.99 -0.84
C LEU A 84 8.87 13.13 -1.47
N HIS A 85 9.65 12.83 -2.50
CA HIS A 85 10.38 13.85 -3.28
C HIS A 85 9.44 14.83 -3.99
N SER A 86 8.24 14.40 -4.37
CA SER A 86 7.25 15.30 -4.98
C SER A 86 6.70 16.34 -4.01
N GLY A 87 6.95 16.20 -2.71
CA GLY A 87 6.36 17.02 -1.67
C GLY A 87 4.85 16.85 -1.52
N ARG A 88 4.22 15.89 -2.24
CA ARG A 88 2.79 15.59 -2.12
C ARG A 88 2.48 14.91 -0.78
N ILE A 89 1.26 15.08 -0.33
CA ILE A 89 0.68 14.25 0.71
C ILE A 89 0.28 12.94 0.07
N VAL A 90 0.81 11.84 0.60
CA VAL A 90 0.67 10.49 0.03
C VAL A 90 -0.14 9.62 0.95
N ASP A 91 -0.98 8.77 0.35
CA ASP A 91 -1.78 7.78 1.03
C ASP A 91 -1.29 6.36 0.73
N HIS A 92 -1.55 5.43 1.64
CA HIS A 92 -1.37 4.01 1.41
C HIS A 92 -2.37 3.48 0.39
N ALA A 93 -2.00 2.39 -0.26
CA ALA A 93 -2.83 1.77 -1.27
C ALA A 93 -3.91 0.87 -0.68
N THR A 94 -5.04 0.80 -1.40
CA THR A 94 -6.06 -0.24 -1.24
C THR A 94 -6.37 -0.88 -2.58
N LEU A 95 -6.73 -2.17 -2.55
CA LEU A 95 -7.27 -2.88 -3.71
C LEU A 95 -8.76 -2.54 -3.94
N GLY A 96 -9.40 -1.90 -2.93
CA GLY A 96 -10.85 -1.72 -2.89
C GLY A 96 -11.59 -2.99 -2.48
N ALA A 97 -10.88 -3.98 -1.95
CA ALA A 97 -11.44 -5.27 -1.51
C ALA A 97 -10.99 -5.60 -0.09
N THR A 98 -11.83 -6.36 0.63
CA THR A 98 -11.48 -7.04 1.87
C THR A 98 -11.34 -8.53 1.62
N VAL A 99 -10.43 -9.17 2.36
CA VAL A 99 -10.15 -10.60 2.20
C VAL A 99 -10.29 -11.33 3.54
N THR A 100 -10.64 -12.60 3.46
CA THR A 100 -10.73 -13.52 4.60
C THR A 100 -10.11 -14.87 4.26
N SER A 101 -9.95 -15.76 5.23
CA SER A 101 -9.62 -17.17 4.96
C SER A 101 -10.89 -17.98 4.93
N ASP A 102 -10.99 -18.91 3.97
CA ASP A 102 -12.03 -19.94 3.96
C ASP A 102 -11.64 -21.14 4.86
N ASP A 103 -12.52 -22.13 4.95
CA ASP A 103 -12.30 -23.34 5.74
C ASP A 103 -11.13 -24.20 5.26
N LYS A 104 -10.68 -24.00 4.02
CA LYS A 104 -9.51 -24.67 3.41
C LYS A 104 -8.22 -23.88 3.58
N GLY A 105 -8.28 -22.71 4.25
CA GLY A 105 -7.14 -21.83 4.45
C GLY A 105 -6.77 -20.98 3.23
N ARG A 106 -7.60 -20.95 2.17
CA ARG A 106 -7.40 -20.08 1.00
C ARG A 106 -7.77 -18.65 1.34
N VAL A 107 -7.12 -17.69 0.68
CA VAL A 107 -7.44 -16.27 0.85
C VAL A 107 -8.46 -15.86 -0.20
N ILE A 108 -9.68 -15.61 0.25
CA ILE A 108 -10.80 -15.27 -0.62
C ILE A 108 -11.24 -13.81 -0.42
N VAL A 109 -11.76 -13.22 -1.49
CA VAL A 109 -12.37 -11.87 -1.47
C VAL A 109 -13.71 -11.95 -0.75
N ASN A 110 -13.86 -11.17 0.33
CA ASN A 110 -15.12 -11.10 1.07
C ASN A 110 -16.05 -10.00 0.50
N HIS A 111 -15.48 -8.80 0.30
CA HIS A 111 -16.19 -7.67 -0.32
C HIS A 111 -15.26 -6.96 -1.28
N ILE A 112 -15.82 -6.38 -2.34
CA ILE A 112 -15.10 -5.54 -3.29
C ILE A 112 -15.96 -4.36 -3.72
N LEU A 113 -15.34 -3.20 -3.88
CA LEU A 113 -15.99 -2.01 -4.40
C LEU A 113 -16.09 -2.11 -5.93
N GLU A 114 -17.28 -2.01 -6.49
CA GLU A 114 -17.52 -2.02 -7.94
C GLU A 114 -16.76 -0.89 -8.67
N SER A 115 -16.50 0.22 -7.98
CA SER A 115 -15.70 1.33 -8.50
C SER A 115 -14.19 1.04 -8.54
N SER A 116 -13.73 -0.06 -7.94
CA SER A 116 -12.30 -0.42 -7.93
C SER A 116 -11.83 -0.89 -9.31
N ASP A 117 -10.54 -0.67 -9.60
CA ASP A 117 -9.95 -1.19 -10.84
C ASP A 117 -9.88 -2.73 -10.83
N ALA A 118 -9.73 -3.34 -9.66
CA ALA A 118 -9.71 -4.79 -9.51
C ALA A 118 -11.07 -5.43 -9.90
N TYR A 119 -12.19 -4.83 -9.49
CA TYR A 119 -13.52 -5.29 -9.91
C TYR A 119 -13.70 -5.17 -11.43
N ARG A 120 -13.33 -4.03 -12.01
CA ARG A 120 -13.37 -3.84 -13.48
C ARG A 120 -12.47 -4.80 -14.24
N ARG A 121 -11.49 -5.42 -13.60
CA ARG A 121 -10.60 -6.45 -14.14
C ARG A 121 -11.09 -7.87 -13.87
N GLY A 122 -12.29 -8.02 -13.33
CA GLY A 122 -12.95 -9.30 -13.14
C GLY A 122 -12.76 -9.95 -11.77
N LEU A 123 -12.15 -9.26 -10.80
CA LEU A 123 -12.09 -9.76 -9.42
C LEU A 123 -13.45 -9.59 -8.75
N ASN A 124 -14.04 -10.67 -8.25
CA ASN A 124 -15.36 -10.71 -7.63
C ASN A 124 -15.30 -11.22 -6.18
N PRO A 125 -16.38 -11.07 -5.40
CA PRO A 125 -16.53 -11.81 -4.14
C PRO A 125 -16.34 -13.31 -4.35
N ASP A 126 -15.81 -14.01 -3.34
CA ASP A 126 -15.48 -15.43 -3.31
C ASP A 126 -14.32 -15.88 -4.19
N ASP A 127 -13.70 -14.99 -4.97
CA ASP A 127 -12.49 -15.29 -5.72
C ASP A 127 -11.29 -15.52 -4.80
N GLU A 128 -10.46 -16.50 -5.15
CA GLU A 128 -9.23 -16.81 -4.43
C GLU A 128 -8.06 -15.97 -4.93
N ILE A 129 -7.42 -15.20 -4.05
CA ILE A 129 -6.20 -14.45 -4.36
C ILE A 129 -4.98 -15.37 -4.23
N ILE A 130 -4.30 -15.62 -5.35
CA ILE A 130 -3.11 -16.47 -5.43
C ILE A 130 -1.84 -15.68 -5.19
N SER A 131 -1.70 -14.54 -5.88
CA SER A 131 -0.53 -13.67 -5.73
C SER A 131 -0.90 -12.21 -5.90
N PHE A 132 -0.14 -11.34 -5.23
CA PHE A 132 -0.29 -9.89 -5.32
C PHE A 132 1.07 -9.23 -5.40
N ALA A 133 1.25 -8.35 -6.38
CA ALA A 133 2.51 -7.64 -6.64
C ALA A 133 3.73 -8.60 -6.76
N GLY A 134 3.53 -9.77 -7.39
CA GLY A 134 4.54 -10.79 -7.60
C GLY A 134 4.85 -11.66 -6.37
N ARG A 135 4.14 -11.48 -5.25
CA ARG A 135 4.31 -12.30 -4.04
C ARG A 135 3.12 -13.25 -3.86
N PRO A 136 3.34 -14.55 -3.57
CA PRO A 136 2.27 -15.48 -3.25
C PRO A 136 1.54 -15.04 -1.98
N ILE A 137 0.22 -15.14 -1.95
CA ILE A 137 -0.61 -14.76 -0.82
C ILE A 137 -1.12 -16.02 -0.13
N THR A 138 -0.80 -16.17 1.14
CA THR A 138 -1.14 -17.37 1.93
C THR A 138 -2.05 -17.09 3.11
N THR A 139 -2.17 -15.82 3.52
CA THR A 139 -3.06 -15.40 4.62
C THR A 139 -3.57 -13.99 4.37
N PRO A 140 -4.74 -13.61 4.92
CA PRO A 140 -5.23 -12.23 4.86
C PRO A 140 -4.24 -11.21 5.43
N ASN A 141 -3.52 -11.59 6.47
CA ASN A 141 -2.49 -10.73 7.07
C ASN A 141 -1.28 -10.55 6.14
N HIS A 142 -0.89 -11.61 5.41
CA HIS A 142 0.14 -11.51 4.38
C HIS A 142 -0.29 -10.57 3.26
N PHE A 143 -1.54 -10.69 2.79
CA PHE A 143 -2.10 -9.76 1.79
C PHE A 143 -2.02 -8.29 2.25
N LYS A 144 -2.46 -7.98 3.49
CA LYS A 144 -2.37 -6.63 4.06
C LYS A 144 -0.93 -6.12 4.11
N ASN A 145 0.02 -6.97 4.52
CA ASN A 145 1.43 -6.60 4.55
C ASN A 145 1.98 -6.26 3.18
N VAL A 146 1.64 -7.07 2.15
CA VAL A 146 2.12 -6.82 0.79
C VAL A 146 1.45 -5.59 0.19
N LEU A 147 0.13 -5.42 0.38
CA LEU A 147 -0.61 -4.27 -0.14
C LEU A 147 -0.11 -2.94 0.44
N GLY A 148 0.14 -2.91 1.76
CA GLY A 148 0.47 -1.67 2.47
C GLY A 148 1.85 -1.09 2.18
N ILE A 149 2.73 -1.80 1.46
CA ILE A 149 4.04 -1.24 1.07
C ILE A 149 3.99 -0.42 -0.22
N TYR A 150 2.84 -0.31 -0.87
CA TYR A 150 2.71 0.42 -2.13
C TYR A 150 1.97 1.75 -1.93
N PRO A 151 2.37 2.80 -2.64
CA PRO A 151 1.60 4.03 -2.69
C PRO A 151 0.36 3.89 -3.59
N LYS A 152 -0.65 4.68 -3.30
CA LYS A 152 -1.81 4.89 -4.17
C LYS A 152 -1.37 5.18 -5.61
N GLY A 153 -2.11 4.63 -6.58
CA GLY A 153 -1.96 4.91 -8.00
C GLY A 153 -0.97 4.03 -8.76
N TRP A 154 -0.18 3.20 -8.05
CA TRP A 154 0.66 2.22 -8.73
C TRP A 154 -0.19 1.13 -9.40
N ARG A 155 0.31 0.62 -10.52
CA ARG A 155 -0.25 -0.55 -11.20
C ARG A 155 0.61 -1.76 -10.89
N VAL A 156 0.00 -2.78 -10.30
CA VAL A 156 0.68 -4.00 -9.83
C VAL A 156 0.02 -5.26 -10.36
N PRO A 157 0.77 -6.37 -10.55
CA PRO A 157 0.18 -7.64 -10.96
C PRO A 157 -0.66 -8.26 -9.83
N LEU A 158 -1.77 -8.85 -10.21
CA LEU A 158 -2.68 -9.61 -9.36
C LEU A 158 -3.02 -10.92 -10.07
N SER A 159 -2.88 -12.05 -9.37
CA SER A 159 -3.35 -13.36 -9.84
C SER A 159 -4.44 -13.86 -8.91
N PHE A 160 -5.56 -14.29 -9.48
CA PHE A 160 -6.70 -14.83 -8.73
C PHE A 160 -7.36 -15.97 -9.50
N ILE A 161 -8.19 -16.76 -8.81
CA ILE A 161 -9.03 -17.78 -9.40
C ILE A 161 -10.49 -17.33 -9.29
N HIS A 162 -11.17 -17.24 -10.42
CA HIS A 162 -12.60 -17.00 -10.54
C HIS A 162 -13.24 -18.22 -11.22
N GLU A 163 -14.26 -18.82 -10.61
CA GLU A 163 -14.96 -19.99 -11.13
C GLU A 163 -14.02 -21.14 -11.57
N GLY A 164 -12.92 -21.35 -10.85
CA GLY A 164 -11.94 -22.40 -11.13
C GLY A 164 -10.92 -22.06 -12.23
N GLN A 165 -11.04 -20.91 -12.88
CA GLN A 165 -10.10 -20.42 -13.88
C GLN A 165 -9.17 -19.37 -13.28
N ARG A 166 -7.86 -19.46 -13.60
CA ARG A 166 -6.86 -18.48 -13.19
C ARG A 166 -6.84 -17.27 -14.11
N TYR A 167 -6.79 -16.09 -13.51
CA TYR A 167 -6.63 -14.81 -14.18
C TYR A 167 -5.36 -14.12 -13.66
N ASP A 168 -4.57 -13.59 -14.59
CA ASP A 168 -3.38 -12.79 -14.32
C ASP A 168 -3.60 -11.39 -14.90
N VAL A 169 -3.84 -10.41 -14.04
CA VAL A 169 -4.19 -9.04 -14.44
C VAL A 169 -3.27 -8.02 -13.78
N HIS A 170 -3.32 -6.77 -14.27
CA HIS A 170 -2.65 -5.65 -13.62
C HIS A 170 -3.69 -4.65 -13.12
N VAL A 171 -3.66 -4.37 -11.83
CA VAL A 171 -4.63 -3.51 -11.17
C VAL A 171 -4.00 -2.20 -10.72
N ARG A 172 -4.71 -1.09 -10.90
CA ARG A 172 -4.34 0.22 -10.35
C ARG A 172 -4.86 0.33 -8.93
N LEU A 173 -3.96 0.61 -8.00
CA LEU A 173 -4.29 0.74 -6.59
C LEU A 173 -4.97 2.07 -6.30
N ALA A 174 -6.07 2.04 -5.55
CA ALA A 174 -6.73 3.23 -5.01
C ALA A 174 -6.05 3.71 -3.71
N GLY A 175 -6.43 4.86 -3.18
CA GLY A 175 -6.04 5.31 -1.84
C GLY A 175 -6.99 4.78 -0.77
N VAL A 176 -6.46 4.57 0.44
CA VAL A 176 -7.27 4.16 1.60
C VAL A 176 -8.25 5.26 2.02
N HIS A 177 -7.79 6.51 1.97
CA HIS A 177 -8.61 7.68 2.32
C HIS A 177 -9.01 8.46 1.07
N ARG A 178 -10.13 9.15 1.17
CA ARG A 178 -10.44 10.20 0.19
C ARG A 178 -9.45 11.35 0.36
N THR A 179 -9.09 11.99 -0.74
CA THR A 179 -8.09 13.07 -0.70
C THR A 179 -8.50 14.21 0.22
N ASP A 180 -9.79 14.58 0.19
CA ASP A 180 -10.33 15.65 1.03
C ASP A 180 -10.24 15.30 2.52
N GLU A 181 -10.64 14.08 2.89
CA GLU A 181 -10.57 13.54 4.25
C GLU A 181 -9.14 13.55 4.76
N LEU A 182 -8.18 13.06 3.95
CA LEU A 182 -6.77 13.05 4.30
C LEU A 182 -6.23 14.47 4.55
N LEU A 183 -6.65 15.44 3.73
CA LEU A 183 -6.27 16.84 3.88
C LEU A 183 -6.87 17.45 5.14
N GLU A 184 -8.15 17.22 5.43
CA GLU A 184 -8.82 17.70 6.66
C GLU A 184 -8.16 17.13 7.91
N LEU A 185 -7.85 15.84 7.94
CA LEU A 185 -7.13 15.20 9.04
C LEU A 185 -5.76 15.85 9.30
N LEU A 186 -5.04 16.21 8.23
CA LEU A 186 -3.74 16.86 8.34
C LEU A 186 -3.85 18.33 8.76
N GLU A 187 -4.86 19.05 8.27
CA GLU A 187 -5.16 20.43 8.68
C GLU A 187 -5.61 20.47 10.14
N GLY A 188 -6.45 19.55 10.59
CA GLY A 188 -6.85 19.40 11.99
C GLY A 188 -5.66 19.17 12.93
N ARG A 189 -4.70 18.34 12.52
CA ARG A 189 -3.44 18.14 13.27
C ARG A 189 -2.59 19.42 13.37
N ARG A 190 -2.51 20.19 12.29
CA ARG A 190 -1.76 21.47 12.28
C ARG A 190 -2.37 22.51 13.22
N ARG A 191 -3.69 22.46 13.46
CA ARG A 191 -4.42 23.35 14.37
C ARG A 191 -4.38 22.93 15.84
N GLY A 192 -3.70 21.82 16.18
CA GLY A 192 -3.55 21.33 17.55
C GLY A 192 -4.83 20.75 18.16
N GLY A 193 -5.82 20.41 17.35
CA GLY A 193 -7.03 19.71 17.79
C GLY A 193 -6.77 18.24 18.14
N PRO A 194 -7.53 17.67 19.11
CA PRO A 194 -7.51 16.24 19.36
C PRO A 194 -7.94 15.51 18.08
N MET A 195 -7.24 14.41 17.74
CA MET A 195 -7.65 13.55 16.62
C MET A 195 -9.09 13.07 16.83
N PRO A 196 -9.94 13.12 15.79
CA PRO A 196 -11.20 12.40 15.82
C PRO A 196 -10.88 10.92 16.04
N MET A 197 -11.27 10.39 17.19
CA MET A 197 -11.22 8.94 17.41
C MET A 197 -12.23 8.31 16.43
N PRO A 198 -11.86 7.25 15.69
CA PRO A 198 -12.85 6.49 14.96
C PRO A 198 -13.93 6.09 15.97
N LYS A 199 -15.18 6.41 15.66
CA LYS A 199 -16.31 5.96 16.47
C LYS A 199 -16.18 4.45 16.61
N PRO A 200 -16.28 3.88 17.82
CA PRO A 200 -16.37 2.44 17.96
C PRO A 200 -17.53 1.98 17.09
N GLU A 201 -17.31 1.00 16.22
CA GLU A 201 -18.40 0.31 15.55
C GLU A 201 -19.39 -0.10 16.64
N GLU A 202 -20.58 0.47 16.63
CA GLU A 202 -21.67 0.02 17.47
C GLU A 202 -21.91 -1.44 17.10
N LYS A 203 -21.48 -2.33 17.99
CA LYS A 203 -21.91 -3.72 17.90
C LYS A 203 -23.42 -3.72 17.82
N PRO A 204 -24.04 -4.40 16.86
CA PRO A 204 -25.47 -4.49 16.80
C PRO A 204 -25.96 -4.95 18.18
N THR A 205 -26.73 -4.10 18.82
CA THR A 205 -27.38 -4.41 20.10
C THR A 205 -28.29 -5.62 19.85
N PRO A 206 -28.16 -6.73 20.59
CA PRO A 206 -29.08 -7.82 20.41
C PRO A 206 -30.49 -7.30 20.72
N GLU A 207 -31.37 -7.35 19.74
CA GLU A 207 -32.79 -7.03 19.93
C GLU A 207 -33.34 -7.86 21.08
N LYS A 208 -33.79 -7.17 22.11
CA LYS A 208 -34.55 -7.81 23.18
C LYS A 208 -35.84 -8.36 22.56
N PRO A 209 -36.17 -9.65 22.79
CA PRO A 209 -37.44 -10.19 22.35
C PRO A 209 -38.59 -9.39 22.97
N THR A 210 -39.41 -8.82 22.13
CA THR A 210 -40.66 -8.15 22.52
C THR A 210 -41.61 -9.19 23.13
N PRO A 211 -42.16 -8.95 24.32
CA PRO A 211 -43.14 -9.89 24.89
C PRO A 211 -44.42 -9.83 24.07
N GLU A 212 -44.78 -10.95 23.44
CA GLU A 212 -46.08 -11.13 22.82
C GLU A 212 -47.18 -11.08 23.86
N LYS A 213 -48.16 -10.21 23.64
CA LYS A 213 -49.44 -10.18 24.35
C LYS A 213 -50.29 -11.41 23.96
N PRO A 214 -50.90 -12.12 24.92
CA PRO A 214 -51.78 -13.21 24.57
C PRO A 214 -53.11 -12.66 24.04
N SER A 215 -53.48 -12.98 22.81
CA SER A 215 -54.82 -12.83 22.29
C SER A 215 -55.60 -14.11 22.54
N SER A 216 -56.67 -13.96 23.30
CA SER A 216 -57.71 -14.97 23.55
C SER A 216 -58.58 -15.12 22.32
N GLU A 217 -58.62 -16.31 21.72
CA GLU A 217 -59.86 -16.80 21.11
C GLU A 217 -59.91 -18.32 21.13
N LYS A 218 -61.06 -18.84 21.53
CA LYS A 218 -61.41 -20.23 21.81
C LYS A 218 -61.99 -20.92 20.56
N PRO A 219 -62.18 -22.24 20.58
CA PRO A 219 -61.93 -23.13 19.46
C PRO A 219 -63.22 -23.60 18.76
N SER A 220 -63.14 -24.07 17.56
CA SER A 220 -64.10 -24.97 16.97
C SER A 220 -63.35 -26.12 16.27
N GLY A 221 -63.73 -27.32 16.65
CA GLY A 221 -63.12 -28.55 16.31
C GLY A 221 -63.48 -29.12 14.95
N GLU A 222 -62.71 -30.06 14.53
CA GLU A 222 -63.17 -31.35 14.02
C GLU A 222 -62.00 -32.29 13.74
N LYS A 223 -62.09 -33.41 14.40
CA LYS A 223 -61.65 -34.79 14.23
C LYS A 223 -60.58 -35.17 13.21
N ALA A 224 -59.65 -35.92 13.79
CA ALA A 224 -58.65 -36.84 13.21
C ALA A 224 -59.30 -37.96 12.34
N PRO A 225 -58.52 -38.80 11.61
CA PRO A 225 -57.85 -39.89 12.32
C PRO A 225 -56.38 -40.17 11.91
N ALA A 226 -55.81 -40.92 12.84
CA ALA A 226 -54.50 -41.49 12.92
C ALA A 226 -54.15 -42.50 11.82
N GLU A 227 -52.85 -42.58 11.51
CA GLU A 227 -52.16 -43.87 11.34
C GLU A 227 -50.65 -43.68 11.54
N LYS A 228 -50.12 -44.37 12.53
CA LYS A 228 -48.76 -44.92 12.64
C LYS A 228 -48.87 -46.39 12.28
N PRO A 229 -47.84 -47.22 11.99
CA PRO A 229 -46.47 -47.16 12.52
C PRO A 229 -45.36 -47.74 11.59
N ALA A 230 -44.20 -47.92 12.26
CA ALA A 230 -43.10 -48.88 12.06
C ALA A 230 -41.92 -48.33 11.20
N SER A 231 -40.79 -47.99 11.85
CA SER A 231 -39.64 -48.78 12.32
C SER A 231 -38.93 -49.55 11.19
N GLU A 232 -37.67 -49.19 10.97
CA GLU A 232 -36.56 -50.15 11.07
C GLU A 232 -35.25 -49.47 10.71
N ASN A 233 -34.34 -49.48 11.70
CA ASN A 233 -32.90 -49.44 11.51
C ASN A 233 -32.42 -50.83 11.13
N PRO A 234 -31.38 -51.06 10.35
CA PRO A 234 -30.17 -51.53 10.99
C PRO A 234 -28.84 -50.98 10.45
N SER A 235 -27.95 -50.69 11.35
CA SER A 235 -26.49 -50.85 11.23
C SER A 235 -26.12 -52.26 11.60
N PRO A 236 -24.91 -52.75 11.46
CA PRO A 236 -23.70 -52.45 10.64
C PRO A 236 -23.09 -53.68 9.96
N GLU A 237 -22.16 -53.51 9.04
CA GLU A 237 -21.15 -54.55 8.79
C GLU A 237 -19.83 -53.99 8.24
N LYS A 238 -18.78 -54.28 8.99
CA LYS A 238 -17.36 -54.33 8.55
C LYS A 238 -17.05 -55.73 8.07
N PRO A 239 -16.26 -55.93 7.02
CA PRO A 239 -15.00 -56.67 7.24
C PRO A 239 -13.78 -56.18 6.43
N ALA A 240 -12.66 -56.17 7.15
CA ALA A 240 -11.40 -56.92 6.93
C ALA A 240 -10.51 -56.59 5.72
N GLU A 241 -9.35 -56.06 6.09
CA GLU A 241 -7.96 -56.39 5.71
C GLU A 241 -7.61 -56.85 4.29
N GLY A 242 -6.63 -56.14 3.73
CA GLY A 242 -5.81 -56.55 2.60
C GLY A 242 -4.65 -55.58 2.33
N LYS A 243 -3.51 -55.78 3.01
CA LYS A 243 -2.20 -55.28 2.54
C LYS A 243 -1.72 -56.10 1.36
N PRO A 244 -0.99 -55.49 0.40
CA PRO A 244 0.40 -55.85 0.24
C PRO A 244 1.36 -54.67 0.02
N ALA A 245 2.43 -54.77 0.71
CA ALA A 245 3.88 -54.67 0.44
C ALA A 245 4.39 -53.69 -0.63
N ALA A 246 5.18 -52.82 -0.14
CA ALA A 246 6.40 -52.12 -0.53
C ALA A 246 7.07 -52.47 -1.88
N GLU A 247 7.42 -51.41 -2.60
CA GLU A 247 8.68 -51.34 -3.34
C GLU A 247 9.21 -49.90 -3.32
N LYS A 248 10.44 -49.71 -2.82
CA LYS A 248 11.24 -48.46 -2.86
C LYS A 248 12.19 -48.59 -4.06
N PRO A 249 12.37 -47.57 -4.86
CA PRO A 249 13.59 -47.45 -5.65
C PRO A 249 14.60 -46.61 -4.89
N SER A 250 15.78 -47.16 -4.74
CA SER A 250 17.03 -46.58 -4.29
C SER A 250 17.54 -45.55 -5.28
N VAL A 251 17.94 -44.37 -4.79
CA VAL A 251 18.75 -43.41 -5.54
C VAL A 251 20.07 -43.23 -4.83
N GLU A 252 21.13 -43.50 -5.59
CA GLU A 252 22.54 -43.38 -5.18
C GLU A 252 22.93 -41.95 -4.84
N LYS A 253 23.75 -41.82 -3.78
CA LYS A 253 24.47 -40.58 -3.40
C LYS A 253 25.86 -40.57 -4.04
N PRO A 254 26.32 -39.45 -4.62
CA PRO A 254 27.75 -39.25 -4.86
C PRO A 254 28.44 -38.64 -3.64
N GLY A 255 29.64 -39.12 -3.42
CA GLY A 255 30.49 -39.00 -2.24
C GLY A 255 30.88 -37.57 -1.78
N GLU A 256 30.89 -37.46 -0.51
CA GLU A 256 31.40 -36.35 0.30
C GLU A 256 32.83 -36.62 0.72
N LYS A 257 33.77 -35.77 0.34
CA LYS A 257 35.14 -35.76 0.89
C LYS A 257 35.21 -34.77 2.03
N THR A 258 35.33 -35.30 3.23
CA THR A 258 35.62 -34.54 4.47
C THR A 258 37.12 -34.34 4.63
N PRO A 259 37.59 -33.17 5.04
CA PRO A 259 38.88 -33.04 5.72
C PRO A 259 38.64 -32.94 7.25
N THR A 260 39.14 -33.92 7.93
CA THR A 260 39.31 -34.00 9.40
C THR A 260 40.31 -32.96 9.89
N GLY A 261 39.84 -31.94 10.62
CA GLY A 261 40.67 -31.07 11.46
C GLY A 261 40.27 -31.23 12.91
N LYS A 262 41.13 -31.84 13.71
CA LYS A 262 40.98 -32.01 15.17
C LYS A 262 41.03 -30.63 15.84
N ILE A 263 40.00 -30.25 16.59
CA ILE A 263 40.04 -29.13 17.54
C ILE A 263 40.12 -29.74 18.95
N GLN A 264 41.21 -29.45 19.66
CA GLN A 264 41.38 -29.74 21.06
C GLN A 264 40.51 -28.83 21.93
N PRO A 265 40.02 -29.28 23.11
CA PRO A 265 39.26 -28.42 24.01
C PRO A 265 40.18 -27.50 24.81
N MET A 266 39.87 -26.19 24.80
CA MET A 266 40.50 -25.22 25.70
C MET A 266 39.92 -25.33 27.11
N GLU A 267 40.80 -25.44 28.07
CA GLU A 267 40.53 -25.43 29.51
C GLU A 267 39.87 -24.13 29.99
N LYS A 268 38.94 -24.26 30.93
CA LYS A 268 38.33 -23.14 31.66
C LYS A 268 39.31 -22.57 32.68
N PRO A 269 39.47 -21.25 32.80
CA PRO A 269 40.16 -20.67 33.95
C PRO A 269 39.26 -20.67 35.20
N ALA A 270 39.91 -20.90 36.33
CA ALA A 270 39.34 -21.07 37.65
C ALA A 270 38.56 -19.83 38.16
N SER A 271 37.47 -20.08 38.86
CA SER A 271 36.65 -19.11 39.55
C SER A 271 37.34 -18.46 40.73
N GLU A 272 37.54 -17.15 40.69
CA GLU A 272 37.88 -16.32 41.83
C GLU A 272 36.60 -15.96 42.61
N LYS A 273 36.58 -16.34 43.91
CA LYS A 273 35.50 -16.03 44.85
C LYS A 273 35.57 -14.56 45.27
N GLN A 274 34.58 -13.76 44.91
CA GLN A 274 34.33 -12.45 45.52
C GLN A 274 33.32 -12.60 46.70
N PRO A 275 33.48 -11.84 47.78
CA PRO A 275 32.62 -11.96 48.96
C PRO A 275 31.26 -11.32 48.74
N THR A 276 30.22 -12.05 49.14
CA THR A 276 28.82 -11.61 49.13
C THR A 276 28.56 -10.62 50.25
N THR A 277 28.42 -9.35 49.94
CA THR A 277 27.73 -8.39 50.78
C THR A 277 26.33 -8.13 50.21
N LYS A 278 25.29 -8.50 50.97
CA LYS A 278 23.89 -8.20 50.67
C LYS A 278 23.68 -6.70 50.70
N PRO A 279 23.10 -6.06 49.66
CA PRO A 279 22.67 -4.68 49.78
C PRO A 279 21.36 -4.61 50.56
N THR A 280 21.34 -3.78 51.57
CA THR A 280 20.16 -3.37 52.34
C THR A 280 19.19 -2.61 51.40
N PRO A 281 17.87 -2.89 51.42
CA PRO A 281 16.93 -2.16 50.57
C PRO A 281 16.77 -0.72 51.06
N LYS A 282 17.06 0.25 50.18
CA LYS A 282 16.66 1.65 50.37
C LYS A 282 15.13 1.78 50.32
N PRO A 283 14.52 2.62 51.17
CA PRO A 283 13.07 2.82 51.16
C PRO A 283 12.63 3.42 49.82
N THR A 284 11.76 2.70 49.10
CA THR A 284 11.10 3.15 47.91
C THR A 284 10.12 4.26 48.27
N ALA A 285 10.42 5.49 47.84
CA ALA A 285 9.45 6.58 47.87
C ALA A 285 8.26 6.16 46.98
N LYS A 286 7.05 6.17 47.54
CA LYS A 286 5.81 5.93 46.80
C LYS A 286 5.69 7.00 45.71
N PRO A 287 5.39 6.63 44.44
CA PRO A 287 5.11 7.64 43.39
C PRO A 287 3.91 8.47 43.79
N ILE A 288 4.07 9.76 43.81
CA ILE A 288 2.97 10.74 43.98
C ILE A 288 2.07 10.58 42.76
N PRO A 289 0.75 10.32 42.93
CA PRO A 289 -0.16 10.26 41.82
C PRO A 289 -0.26 11.65 41.18
N ILE A 290 0.11 11.77 39.90
CA ILE A 290 -0.19 13.01 39.13
C ILE A 290 -1.69 12.98 38.85
N PRO A 291 -2.48 13.98 39.35
CA PRO A 291 -3.92 14.03 39.07
C PRO A 291 -4.16 14.18 37.58
N LEU A 292 -5.06 13.39 37.02
CA LEU A 292 -5.59 13.64 35.68
C LEU A 292 -6.36 14.95 35.68
N PRO A 293 -6.19 15.84 34.70
CA PRO A 293 -6.94 17.07 34.60
C PRO A 293 -8.44 16.78 34.48
N GLN A 294 -9.23 17.36 35.36
CA GLN A 294 -10.69 17.30 35.30
C GLN A 294 -11.21 18.31 34.28
N PRO A 295 -12.33 18.07 33.58
CA PRO A 295 -12.94 19.04 32.67
C PRO A 295 -13.26 20.32 33.42
N GLY A 296 -12.68 21.45 32.96
CA GLY A 296 -12.91 22.78 33.55
C GLY A 296 -11.76 23.34 34.39
N GLN A 297 -10.66 22.63 34.60
CA GLN A 297 -9.49 23.20 35.28
C GLN A 297 -8.62 24.00 34.27
N PRO A 298 -8.08 25.19 34.70
CA PRO A 298 -7.15 25.95 33.87
C PRO A 298 -5.89 25.11 33.58
N PRO A 299 -5.27 25.25 32.39
CA PRO A 299 -4.09 24.51 32.01
C PRO A 299 -2.94 24.72 32.97
N ILE A 300 -2.24 23.66 33.35
CA ILE A 300 -1.08 23.68 34.22
C ILE A 300 -0.02 24.64 33.63
N PRO A 301 0.53 25.60 34.36
CA PRO A 301 1.60 26.46 33.86
C PRO A 301 2.80 25.62 33.40
N GLY A 302 3.16 25.74 32.10
CA GLY A 302 4.22 24.94 31.45
C GLY A 302 3.74 23.95 30.41
N MET A 303 2.42 23.72 30.26
CA MET A 303 1.82 22.80 29.27
C MET A 303 1.12 23.53 28.10
N MET A 304 1.33 24.83 27.95
CA MET A 304 0.85 25.52 26.75
C MET A 304 1.62 25.02 25.52
N PRO A 305 0.94 24.73 24.44
CA PRO A 305 1.63 24.44 23.17
C PRO A 305 2.55 25.63 22.89
N ARG A 306 3.84 25.39 22.88
CA ARG A 306 4.82 26.38 22.48
C ARG A 306 4.43 26.86 21.08
N ALA A 307 4.26 28.15 20.87
CA ALA A 307 4.08 28.69 19.53
C ALA A 307 5.16 28.11 18.62
N PRO A 308 4.81 27.62 17.40
CA PRO A 308 5.79 27.06 16.51
C PRO A 308 6.94 28.05 16.32
N ALA A 309 8.18 27.57 16.47
CA ALA A 309 9.35 28.40 16.28
C ALA A 309 9.31 29.03 14.88
N PRO A 310 9.73 30.29 14.71
CA PRO A 310 9.73 30.93 13.41
C PRO A 310 10.57 30.10 12.44
N MET A 311 10.04 29.92 11.23
CA MET A 311 10.70 29.13 10.17
C MET A 311 12.07 29.76 9.83
N PRO A 312 13.18 29.01 9.85
CA PRO A 312 14.50 29.52 9.47
C PRO A 312 14.49 30.11 8.04
N GLU A 313 15.27 31.15 7.78
CA GLU A 313 15.31 31.82 6.47
C GLU A 313 15.65 30.89 5.33
N ILE A 314 16.58 29.92 5.52
CA ILE A 314 16.90 28.91 4.52
C ILE A 314 15.69 28.04 4.16
N VAL A 315 14.83 27.75 5.13
CA VAL A 315 13.61 26.97 4.89
C VAL A 315 12.56 27.83 4.18
N LYS A 316 12.39 29.10 4.59
CA LYS A 316 11.45 30.04 3.92
C LYS A 316 11.78 30.18 2.43
N LYS A 317 13.06 30.28 2.08
CA LYS A 317 13.52 30.40 0.68
C LYS A 317 13.14 29.19 -0.18
N HIS A 318 12.98 28.00 0.44
CA HIS A 318 12.67 26.75 -0.25
C HIS A 318 11.32 26.18 0.19
N PHE A 319 10.39 27.06 0.56
CA PHE A 319 9.05 26.67 0.98
C PHE A 319 7.99 27.38 0.15
N GLU A 320 7.08 26.61 -0.41
CA GLU A 320 5.92 27.10 -1.12
C GLU A 320 4.68 26.32 -0.66
N ALA A 321 3.71 27.03 -0.10
CA ALA A 321 2.47 26.43 0.38
C ALA A 321 1.51 26.17 -0.80
N LYS A 322 1.04 24.94 -0.94
CA LYS A 322 -0.05 24.54 -1.84
C LYS A 322 -0.85 23.41 -1.18
N ARG A 323 -2.18 23.49 -1.27
CA ARG A 323 -3.06 22.44 -0.75
C ARG A 323 -2.72 21.09 -1.40
N GLY A 324 -2.62 20.03 -0.61
CA GLY A 324 -2.23 18.69 -1.08
C GLY A 324 -0.71 18.43 -1.06
N TYR A 325 0.07 19.41 -0.65
CA TYR A 325 1.53 19.32 -0.58
C TYR A 325 2.04 19.69 0.81
N ALA A 326 3.02 18.95 1.29
CA ALA A 326 3.80 19.33 2.46
C ALA A 326 4.70 20.53 2.15
N ASN A 327 5.26 20.54 0.93
CA ASN A 327 6.04 21.65 0.37
C ASN A 327 6.04 21.58 -1.17
N TYR A 328 5.34 22.49 -1.83
CA TYR A 328 5.20 22.49 -3.29
C TYR A 328 6.50 22.91 -4.03
N TYR A 329 7.45 23.55 -3.37
CA TYR A 329 8.75 23.87 -3.93
C TYR A 329 9.44 22.63 -4.51
N PHE A 330 9.44 21.52 -3.78
CA PHE A 330 10.06 20.28 -4.25
C PHE A 330 9.33 19.67 -5.46
N ASN A 331 8.01 19.85 -5.54
CA ASN A 331 7.24 19.43 -6.70
C ASN A 331 7.72 20.12 -7.97
N LYS A 332 7.85 21.45 -7.92
CA LYS A 332 8.36 22.25 -9.05
C LYS A 332 9.79 21.83 -9.41
N LEU A 333 10.65 21.65 -8.42
CA LEU A 333 12.03 21.23 -8.64
C LEU A 333 12.13 19.92 -9.43
N HIS A 334 11.38 18.90 -9.03
CA HIS A 334 11.40 17.59 -9.70
C HIS A 334 10.65 17.60 -11.04
N ARG A 335 9.53 18.32 -11.15
CA ARG A 335 8.85 18.54 -12.43
C ARG A 335 9.79 19.17 -13.47
N ASP A 336 10.45 20.23 -13.09
CA ASP A 336 11.33 20.99 -13.99
C ASP A 336 12.58 20.19 -14.37
N ARG A 337 13.07 19.33 -13.45
CA ARG A 337 14.14 18.36 -13.75
C ARG A 337 13.73 17.39 -14.86
N VAL A 338 12.55 16.79 -14.75
CA VAL A 338 12.04 15.83 -15.77
C VAL A 338 11.82 16.53 -17.10
N LEU A 339 11.17 17.69 -17.10
CA LEU A 339 10.93 18.45 -18.36
C LEU A 339 12.22 18.92 -19.01
N LYS A 340 13.25 19.26 -18.23
CA LYS A 340 14.56 19.60 -18.74
C LYS A 340 15.21 18.40 -19.45
N ALA A 341 15.18 17.22 -18.81
CA ALA A 341 15.71 15.99 -19.41
C ALA A 341 14.97 15.63 -20.73
N TRP A 342 13.66 15.83 -20.80
CA TRP A 342 12.92 15.65 -22.04
C TRP A 342 13.41 16.56 -23.16
N LYS A 343 13.58 17.86 -22.88
CA LYS A 343 14.04 18.83 -23.87
C LYS A 343 15.44 18.52 -24.38
N GLU A 344 16.30 18.02 -23.53
CA GLU A 344 17.67 17.62 -23.90
C GLU A 344 17.67 16.40 -24.84
N LYS A 345 16.76 15.46 -24.63
CA LYS A 345 16.64 14.24 -25.47
C LYS A 345 15.76 14.43 -26.71
N PHE A 346 14.74 15.25 -26.60
CA PHE A 346 13.82 15.57 -27.70
C PHE A 346 13.69 17.09 -27.82
N PRO A 347 14.61 17.74 -28.53
CA PRO A 347 14.58 19.20 -28.72
C PRO A 347 13.45 19.59 -29.67
N VAL A 348 12.28 19.94 -29.09
CA VAL A 348 11.06 20.28 -29.85
C VAL A 348 11.05 21.68 -30.45
N ASP A 349 12.03 22.52 -30.15
CA ASP A 349 12.05 23.93 -30.58
C ASP A 349 12.04 24.11 -32.11
N GLY A 350 12.45 23.07 -32.88
CA GLY A 350 12.34 23.01 -34.34
C GLY A 350 11.07 22.35 -34.88
N TYR A 351 10.16 21.86 -34.03
CA TYR A 351 9.01 21.03 -34.42
C TYR A 351 7.66 21.66 -34.04
N ALA A 352 7.52 22.97 -34.13
CA ALA A 352 6.29 23.68 -33.79
C ALA A 352 5.10 23.36 -34.74
N GLY A 353 5.37 22.83 -35.95
CA GLY A 353 4.39 22.41 -36.90
C GLY A 353 3.68 21.11 -36.62
N ASP A 354 2.99 20.56 -37.58
CA ASP A 354 2.34 19.26 -37.48
C ASP A 354 3.37 18.13 -37.44
N TRP A 355 3.09 17.12 -36.58
CA TRP A 355 3.95 15.96 -36.48
C TRP A 355 3.36 14.81 -37.28
N THR A 356 4.18 14.14 -38.08
CA THR A 356 3.80 12.93 -38.81
C THR A 356 4.60 11.75 -38.31
N LEU A 357 3.92 10.74 -37.76
CA LEU A 357 4.51 9.46 -37.38
C LEU A 357 4.09 8.40 -38.39
N ARG A 358 5.06 7.63 -38.87
CA ARG A 358 4.85 6.51 -39.81
C ARG A 358 5.45 5.24 -39.24
N GLY A 359 4.80 4.13 -39.48
CA GLY A 359 5.27 2.82 -39.01
C GLY A 359 4.44 1.68 -39.55
N LYS A 360 4.70 0.49 -38.98
CA LYS A 360 3.93 -0.74 -39.28
C LYS A 360 3.33 -1.27 -38.00
N LEU A 361 2.10 -1.74 -38.09
CA LEU A 361 1.46 -2.50 -37.03
C LEU A 361 1.99 -3.95 -37.02
N ASP A 362 1.78 -4.66 -35.94
CA ASP A 362 2.11 -6.10 -35.83
C ASP A 362 1.41 -6.95 -36.89
N THR A 363 0.27 -6.48 -37.38
CA THR A 363 -0.45 -7.08 -38.52
C THR A 363 0.24 -6.89 -39.87
N GLY A 364 1.37 -6.15 -39.92
CA GLY A 364 2.07 -5.78 -41.16
C GLY A 364 1.50 -4.57 -41.89
N SER A 365 0.35 -4.06 -41.49
CA SER A 365 -0.28 -2.88 -42.10
C SER A 365 0.51 -1.60 -41.80
N GLU A 366 0.74 -0.77 -42.80
CA GLU A 366 1.37 0.53 -42.63
C GLU A 366 0.37 1.53 -42.04
N PHE A 367 0.88 2.39 -41.14
CA PHE A 367 0.10 3.50 -40.59
C PHE A 367 0.80 4.84 -40.80
N GLU A 368 0.00 5.87 -40.97
CA GLU A 368 0.40 7.28 -40.89
C GLU A 368 -0.48 7.99 -39.87
N LEU A 369 0.13 8.65 -38.89
CA LEU A 369 -0.54 9.41 -37.86
C LEU A 369 -0.05 10.85 -37.93
N VAL A 370 -0.96 11.80 -38.12
CA VAL A 370 -0.67 13.22 -38.13
C VAL A 370 -1.26 13.89 -36.91
N LEU A 371 -0.41 14.55 -36.14
CA LEU A 371 -0.78 15.27 -34.92
C LEU A 371 -0.69 16.77 -35.19
N THR A 372 -1.79 17.46 -34.98
CA THR A 372 -1.89 18.91 -35.18
C THR A 372 -2.19 19.65 -33.87
N ASN A 373 -2.31 20.96 -33.89
CA ASN A 373 -2.77 21.75 -32.74
C ASN A 373 -4.27 21.55 -32.44
N GLN A 374 -5.06 21.07 -33.38
CA GLN A 374 -6.51 20.92 -33.28
C GLN A 374 -6.95 19.47 -33.07
N GLY A 375 -6.10 18.50 -33.32
CA GLY A 375 -6.46 17.09 -33.22
C GLY A 375 -5.50 16.17 -33.95
N LEU A 376 -5.98 14.98 -34.29
CA LEU A 376 -5.22 13.92 -34.92
C LEU A 376 -5.97 13.30 -36.09
N SER A 377 -5.21 12.82 -37.09
CA SER A 377 -5.73 11.89 -38.10
C SER A 377 -4.82 10.69 -38.21
N MET A 378 -5.39 9.49 -38.29
CA MET A 378 -4.68 8.24 -38.44
C MET A 378 -5.18 7.48 -39.64
N LYS A 379 -4.26 7.07 -40.51
CA LYS A 379 -4.55 6.24 -41.68
C LYS A 379 -3.89 4.88 -41.49
N VAL A 380 -4.66 3.78 -41.62
CA VAL A 380 -4.17 2.41 -41.59
C VAL A 380 -4.71 1.70 -42.83
N GLY A 381 -3.87 1.43 -43.81
CA GLY A 381 -4.29 0.90 -45.11
C GLY A 381 -5.29 1.84 -45.79
N ALA A 382 -6.50 1.34 -46.06
CA ALA A 382 -7.59 2.14 -46.66
C ALA A 382 -8.44 2.91 -45.64
N ASN A 383 -8.32 2.59 -44.34
CA ASN A 383 -9.12 3.18 -43.25
C ASN A 383 -8.50 4.50 -42.79
N GLN A 384 -9.33 5.53 -42.59
CA GLN A 384 -8.91 6.79 -42.00
C GLN A 384 -9.81 7.17 -40.83
N LEU A 385 -9.18 7.45 -39.69
CA LEU A 385 -9.82 8.01 -38.51
C LEU A 385 -9.40 9.47 -38.37
N ARG A 386 -10.33 10.32 -37.95
CA ARG A 386 -10.05 11.71 -37.61
C ARG A 386 -10.63 12.03 -36.25
N TRP A 387 -9.89 12.79 -35.46
CA TRP A 387 -10.28 13.22 -34.14
C TRP A 387 -9.92 14.69 -33.95
N THR A 388 -10.85 15.47 -33.43
CA THR A 388 -10.64 16.88 -33.10
C THR A 388 -10.76 17.09 -31.62
N ALA A 389 -9.80 17.78 -31.01
CA ALA A 389 -9.80 18.10 -29.61
C ALA A 389 -10.97 19.04 -29.28
N GLY A 390 -11.87 18.60 -28.41
CA GLY A 390 -12.97 19.37 -27.86
C GLY A 390 -12.62 20.07 -26.56
N PRO A 391 -13.57 20.80 -25.97
CA PRO A 391 -13.40 21.43 -24.66
C PRO A 391 -13.33 20.42 -23.52
N ASP A 392 -13.88 19.22 -23.72
CA ASP A 392 -13.81 18.09 -22.80
C ASP A 392 -13.30 16.85 -23.56
N LEU A 393 -12.10 16.40 -23.21
CA LEU A 393 -11.46 15.25 -23.84
C LEU A 393 -11.93 13.92 -23.24
N SER A 394 -12.60 13.93 -22.09
CA SER A 394 -13.05 12.70 -21.41
C SER A 394 -14.15 11.96 -22.19
N VAL A 395 -14.90 12.67 -23.01
CA VAL A 395 -15.96 12.11 -23.87
C VAL A 395 -15.48 11.61 -25.24
N LEU A 396 -14.20 11.82 -25.56
CA LEU A 396 -13.62 11.57 -26.89
C LEU A 396 -12.42 10.60 -26.81
N LEU A 397 -12.54 9.52 -26.06
CA LEU A 397 -11.47 8.53 -25.85
C LEU A 397 -11.27 7.61 -27.06
N GLU A 398 -11.01 8.23 -28.20
CA GLU A 398 -10.81 7.56 -29.50
C GLU A 398 -9.36 7.05 -29.70
N PRO A 399 -9.15 6.02 -30.55
CA PRO A 399 -10.15 5.11 -31.13
C PRO A 399 -10.83 4.25 -30.04
N GLN A 400 -12.04 3.77 -30.33
CA GLN A 400 -12.75 2.87 -29.41
C GLN A 400 -11.85 1.70 -28.99
N HIS A 401 -11.94 1.29 -27.75
CA HIS A 401 -11.14 0.23 -27.12
C HIS A 401 -9.62 0.50 -27.03
N SER A 402 -9.14 1.67 -27.46
CA SER A 402 -7.73 2.06 -27.31
C SER A 402 -7.38 2.62 -25.93
N GLY A 403 -8.38 2.89 -25.08
CA GLY A 403 -8.19 3.59 -23.81
C GLY A 403 -7.81 5.05 -23.95
N GLY A 404 -8.07 5.66 -25.12
CA GLY A 404 -7.82 7.08 -25.37
C GLY A 404 -6.46 7.37 -26.02
N LEU A 405 -6.04 6.58 -26.98
CA LEU A 405 -4.78 6.77 -27.71
C LEU A 405 -4.64 8.19 -28.29
N PHE A 406 -5.71 8.72 -28.92
CA PHE A 406 -5.64 10.05 -29.54
C PHE A 406 -5.52 11.18 -28.53
N PRO A 407 -6.34 11.26 -27.46
CA PRO A 407 -6.11 12.25 -26.43
C PRO A 407 -4.77 12.10 -25.73
N ALA A 408 -4.25 10.87 -25.51
CA ALA A 408 -2.93 10.67 -24.92
C ALA A 408 -1.80 11.27 -25.77
N LEU A 409 -1.82 11.03 -27.09
CA LEU A 409 -0.84 11.58 -28.03
C LEU A 409 -0.98 13.10 -28.19
N TYR A 410 -2.21 13.61 -28.17
CA TYR A 410 -2.47 15.04 -28.17
C TYR A 410 -1.89 15.73 -26.93
N LEU A 411 -2.12 15.17 -25.75
CA LEU A 411 -1.58 15.70 -24.51
C LEU A 411 -0.05 15.61 -24.47
N TRP A 412 0.53 14.53 -24.96
CA TRP A 412 1.98 14.41 -25.08
C TRP A 412 2.57 15.54 -25.94
N ARG A 413 2.07 15.70 -27.18
CA ARG A 413 2.52 16.77 -28.07
C ARG A 413 2.33 18.16 -27.44
N ARG A 414 1.17 18.38 -26.79
CA ARG A 414 0.88 19.64 -26.10
C ARG A 414 1.89 19.92 -24.99
N LEU A 415 2.18 18.95 -24.15
CA LEU A 415 3.16 19.12 -23.08
C LEU A 415 4.58 19.36 -23.62
N ALA A 416 4.98 18.62 -24.63
CA ALA A 416 6.27 18.77 -25.26
C ALA A 416 6.47 20.18 -25.85
N LEU A 417 5.49 20.70 -26.60
CA LEU A 417 5.60 22.01 -27.27
C LEU A 417 5.40 23.21 -26.33
N LEU A 418 4.45 23.11 -25.40
CA LEU A 418 4.06 24.26 -24.57
C LEU A 418 4.78 24.30 -23.24
N GLY A 419 5.32 23.17 -22.77
CA GLY A 419 5.87 23.01 -21.44
C GLY A 419 4.81 23.17 -20.35
N ALA A 420 5.20 23.02 -19.08
CA ALA A 420 4.28 23.04 -17.94
C ALA A 420 3.50 24.38 -17.82
N GLY A 421 4.12 25.51 -18.18
CA GLY A 421 3.51 26.82 -17.96
C GLY A 421 2.30 27.14 -18.86
N ARG A 422 2.17 26.48 -20.01
CA ARG A 422 1.07 26.69 -20.98
C ARG A 422 0.28 25.43 -21.29
N PHE A 423 0.67 24.29 -20.73
CA PHE A 423 -0.07 23.04 -20.88
C PHE A 423 -1.45 23.11 -20.24
N GLY A 424 -1.49 23.52 -18.99
CA GLY A 424 -2.54 23.46 -18.02
C GLY A 424 -1.93 23.32 -16.62
N GLU A 425 -2.44 22.44 -15.80
CA GLU A 425 -1.79 22.10 -14.52
C GLU A 425 -0.88 20.88 -14.70
N VAL A 426 0.42 21.04 -14.44
CA VAL A 426 1.42 19.96 -14.49
C VAL A 426 2.16 19.89 -13.18
N SER A 427 2.25 18.70 -12.61
CA SER A 427 2.95 18.43 -11.37
C SER A 427 3.80 17.17 -11.46
N TYR A 428 4.85 17.08 -10.64
CA TYR A 428 5.57 15.83 -10.45
C TYR A 428 4.74 14.91 -9.56
N TRP A 429 4.30 13.78 -10.10
CA TRP A 429 3.48 12.83 -9.35
C TRP A 429 4.32 11.99 -8.40
N GLY A 430 5.54 11.67 -8.78
CA GLY A 430 6.47 10.80 -8.07
C GLY A 430 7.06 9.76 -9.01
N THR A 431 7.27 8.54 -8.50
CA THR A 431 7.74 7.42 -9.31
C THR A 431 6.72 6.28 -9.34
N ALA A 432 6.71 5.52 -10.43
CA ALA A 432 5.87 4.33 -10.57
C ALA A 432 6.53 3.26 -11.46
N PRO A 433 6.19 1.97 -11.27
CA PRO A 433 6.64 0.91 -12.16
C PRO A 433 5.95 1.01 -13.53
N ILE A 434 6.67 0.58 -14.57
CA ILE A 434 6.12 0.37 -15.90
C ILE A 434 6.06 -1.13 -16.18
N LEU A 435 4.94 -1.58 -16.73
CA LEU A 435 4.74 -2.97 -17.13
C LEU A 435 5.87 -3.45 -18.06
N GLY A 436 6.45 -4.62 -17.77
CA GLY A 436 7.48 -5.22 -18.59
C GLY A 436 8.87 -4.55 -18.49
N ARG A 437 9.04 -3.54 -17.63
CA ARG A 437 10.33 -2.90 -17.37
C ARG A 437 10.77 -3.06 -15.93
N SER A 438 12.07 -3.17 -15.71
CA SER A 438 12.68 -3.13 -14.38
C SER A 438 12.85 -1.68 -13.92
N GLY A 439 12.71 -1.43 -12.61
CA GLY A 439 12.89 -0.12 -12.01
C GLY A 439 11.62 0.74 -11.99
N LEU A 440 11.78 1.96 -11.53
CA LEU A 440 10.72 2.95 -11.42
C LEU A 440 10.96 4.09 -12.39
N ALA A 441 9.93 4.52 -13.08
CA ALA A 441 9.94 5.71 -13.93
C ALA A 441 9.57 6.96 -13.14
N ASP A 442 10.11 8.11 -13.50
CA ASP A 442 9.61 9.41 -13.10
C ASP A 442 8.25 9.68 -13.77
N VAL A 443 7.28 10.19 -13.02
CA VAL A 443 5.93 10.43 -13.53
C VAL A 443 5.55 11.90 -13.36
N LEU A 444 5.20 12.54 -14.48
CA LEU A 444 4.49 13.81 -14.47
C LEU A 444 2.99 13.54 -14.61
N GLU A 445 2.19 14.29 -13.89
CA GLU A 445 0.72 14.30 -14.00
C GLU A 445 0.30 15.64 -14.56
N GLY A 446 -0.44 15.60 -15.66
CA GLY A 446 -0.95 16.78 -16.34
C GLY A 446 -2.48 16.74 -16.43
N GLN A 447 -3.14 17.83 -16.03
CA GLN A 447 -4.60 17.98 -16.19
C GLN A 447 -4.91 19.00 -17.28
N TYR A 448 -5.76 18.60 -18.22
CA TYR A 448 -6.20 19.46 -19.31
C TYR A 448 -7.54 18.97 -19.87
N ALA A 449 -8.49 19.90 -20.07
CA ALA A 449 -9.77 19.65 -20.73
C ALA A 449 -10.49 18.39 -20.22
N GLY A 450 -10.68 18.26 -18.90
CA GLY A 450 -11.44 17.17 -18.27
C GLY A 450 -10.69 15.84 -18.08
N VAL A 451 -9.46 15.71 -18.60
CA VAL A 451 -8.67 14.48 -18.47
C VAL A 451 -7.38 14.70 -17.68
N GLU A 452 -6.98 13.65 -16.98
CA GLU A 452 -5.69 13.53 -16.31
C GLU A 452 -4.80 12.60 -17.12
N GLY A 453 -3.66 13.10 -17.60
CA GLY A 453 -2.65 12.31 -18.28
C GLY A 453 -1.41 12.12 -17.44
N ARG A 454 -0.85 10.91 -17.42
CA ARG A 454 0.42 10.58 -16.78
C ARG A 454 1.48 10.27 -17.81
N PHE A 455 2.61 10.94 -17.65
CA PHE A 455 3.76 10.89 -18.56
C PHE A 455 4.94 10.26 -17.81
N TYR A 456 5.31 9.07 -18.22
CA TYR A 456 6.36 8.28 -17.58
C TYR A 456 7.67 8.46 -18.32
N SER A 457 8.73 8.78 -17.60
CA SER A 457 10.07 8.99 -18.14
C SER A 457 11.08 8.06 -17.51
N ASP A 458 12.00 7.57 -18.32
CA ASP A 458 13.17 6.87 -17.80
C ASP A 458 14.04 7.86 -16.98
N PRO A 459 14.33 7.58 -15.70
CA PRO A 459 15.07 8.52 -14.86
C PRO A 459 16.55 8.61 -15.21
N ALA A 460 17.13 7.59 -15.87
CA ALA A 460 18.54 7.57 -16.27
C ALA A 460 18.73 8.21 -17.64
N GLU A 461 17.86 7.88 -18.60
CA GLU A 461 17.99 8.35 -19.98
C GLU A 461 17.17 9.62 -20.26
N GLY A 462 16.19 9.96 -19.44
CA GLY A 462 15.41 11.17 -19.52
C GLY A 462 14.37 11.22 -20.65
N HIS A 463 14.16 10.11 -21.40
CA HIS A 463 13.15 10.07 -22.46
C HIS A 463 11.78 9.62 -21.95
N LEU A 464 10.73 10.05 -22.63
CA LEU A 464 9.37 9.59 -22.39
C LEU A 464 9.22 8.12 -22.84
N VAL A 465 8.64 7.27 -22.00
CA VAL A 465 8.48 5.83 -22.26
C VAL A 465 7.03 5.37 -22.29
N LEU A 466 6.12 6.12 -21.65
CA LEU A 466 4.70 5.77 -21.59
C LEU A 466 3.86 7.03 -21.35
N VAL A 467 2.72 7.11 -22.01
CA VAL A 467 1.65 8.04 -21.65
C VAL A 467 0.40 7.23 -21.30
N GLU A 468 -0.26 7.61 -20.24
CA GLU A 468 -1.45 6.94 -19.71
C GLU A 468 -2.51 7.96 -19.35
N LEU A 469 -3.79 7.66 -19.64
CA LEU A 469 -4.96 8.45 -19.27
C LEU A 469 -5.74 7.79 -18.13
#